data_16def89ac4b941b224b965cb16c10c08
#
_entry.id   16def89ac4b941b224b965cb16c10c08
#
_cell.length_a   1.000
_cell.length_b   1.000
_cell.length_c   1.000
_cell.angle_alpha   90.00
_cell.angle_beta   90.00
_cell.angle_gamma   90.00
#
_symmetry.space_group_name_H-M   'P 1'
#
loop_
_entity.id
_entity.type
_entity.pdbx_description
1 polymer ?
#
loop_
_entity_poly.entity_id
_entity_poly.type
_entity_poly.pdbx_seq_one_letter_code
_entity_poly.pdbx_strand_id
1 'polypeptide(L)'
;MSTKNSNFFSRDCMVQALIQLLKTKSLSNITITELTERAGVSRMTYYRNYHSLDEIFSSYLKDLVESYRQDVATWPDKGNYNDSH
;
A
#
# COMPACT_ATOMS: atom_id res chain seq x y z
N MET A 1 -11.63 -17.11 -4.64
CA MET A 1 -11.76 -16.24 -4.04
C MET A 1 -12.98 -15.87 -3.47
N SER A 2 -13.04 -15.60 -2.43
CA SER A 2 -14.23 -15.37 -1.77
C SER A 2 -14.54 -13.92 -1.72
N THR A 3 -15.79 -13.60 -1.48
CA THR A 3 -16.19 -12.24 -1.46
C THR A 3 -15.63 -11.45 -0.31
N LYS A 4 -15.20 -12.12 0.72
CA LYS A 4 -14.68 -11.39 1.84
C LYS A 4 -13.36 -10.71 1.48
N ASN A 5 -12.79 -11.05 0.35
CA ASN A 5 -11.58 -10.41 -0.08
C ASN A 5 -11.82 -9.16 -0.91
N SER A 6 -13.05 -8.80 -1.15
CA SER A 6 -13.30 -7.66 -2.02
C SER A 6 -12.78 -6.37 -1.42
N ASN A 7 -12.87 -6.19 -0.09
CA ASN A 7 -12.31 -5.00 0.52
C ASN A 7 -10.82 -4.97 0.39
N PHE A 8 -10.19 -6.09 0.59
CA PHE A 8 -8.75 -6.21 0.47
C PHE A 8 -8.32 -5.89 -0.95
N PHE A 9 -9.06 -6.39 -1.92
CA PHE A 9 -8.75 -6.13 -3.30
C PHE A 9 -8.89 -4.65 -3.64
N SER A 10 -9.93 -4.01 -3.12
CA SER A 10 -10.14 -2.59 -3.35
C SER A 10 -8.99 -1.76 -2.76
N ARG A 11 -8.54 -2.14 -1.58
CA ARG A 11 -7.44 -1.43 -0.94
C ARG A 11 -6.17 -1.58 -1.75
N ASP A 12 -5.93 -2.77 -2.26
CA ASP A 12 -4.76 -3.01 -3.08
C ASP A 12 -4.80 -2.18 -4.35
N CYS A 13 -5.97 -2.08 -4.97
CA CYS A 13 -6.13 -1.26 -6.16
C CYS A 13 -5.83 0.20 -5.86
N MET A 14 -6.28 0.69 -4.71
CA MET A 14 -6.05 2.07 -4.34
C MET A 14 -4.57 2.33 -4.06
N VAL A 15 -3.90 1.38 -3.43
CA VAL A 15 -2.48 1.51 -3.18
C VAL A 15 -1.71 1.57 -4.49
N GLN A 16 -2.02 0.67 -5.41
CA GLN A 16 -1.33 0.64 -6.70
C GLN A 16 -1.61 1.92 -7.48
N ALA A 17 -2.84 2.40 -7.44
CA ALA A 17 -3.18 3.63 -8.13
C ALA A 17 -2.40 4.80 -7.56
N LEU A 18 -2.27 4.85 -6.25
CA LEU A 18 -1.54 5.92 -5.61
C LEU A 18 -0.08 5.90 -6.02
N ILE A 19 0.52 4.72 -6.01
CA ILE A 19 1.92 4.59 -6.40
C ILE A 19 2.13 5.08 -7.83
N GLN A 20 1.22 4.73 -8.71
CA GLN A 20 1.33 5.15 -10.10
C GLN A 20 1.21 6.67 -10.24
N LEU A 21 0.28 7.25 -9.49
CA LEU A 21 0.10 8.70 -9.55
C LEU A 21 1.31 9.43 -8.98
N LEU A 22 1.94 8.85 -7.98
CA LEU A 22 3.10 9.48 -7.37
C LEU A 22 4.30 9.53 -8.32
N LYS A 23 4.25 8.78 -9.39
CA LYS A 23 5.34 8.83 -10.37
C LYS A 23 5.32 10.12 -11.17
N THR A 24 4.17 10.79 -11.23
CA THR A 24 4.06 11.99 -12.04
C THR A 24 3.68 13.23 -11.25
N LYS A 25 3.20 13.08 -10.02
CA LYS A 25 2.84 14.23 -9.22
C LYS A 25 3.07 13.93 -7.74
N SER A 26 3.13 14.99 -6.95
CA SER A 26 3.35 14.80 -5.53
C SER A 26 2.04 14.44 -4.85
N LEU A 27 2.17 13.89 -3.66
CA LEU A 27 1.00 13.44 -2.91
C LEU A 27 0.00 14.58 -2.69
N SER A 28 0.49 15.77 -2.42
CA SER A 28 -0.39 16.89 -2.16
C SER A 28 -1.18 17.35 -3.39
N ASN A 29 -0.74 16.93 -4.57
CA ASN A 29 -1.42 17.31 -5.81
C ASN A 29 -2.35 16.22 -6.32
N ILE A 30 -2.42 15.10 -5.66
CA ILE A 30 -3.29 14.01 -6.05
C ILE A 30 -4.64 14.21 -5.37
N THR A 31 -5.72 14.06 -6.13
CA THR A 31 -7.06 14.20 -5.58
C THR A 31 -7.69 12.83 -5.38
N ILE A 32 -8.71 12.81 -4.52
CA ILE A 32 -9.45 11.58 -4.28
C ILE A 32 -10.11 11.10 -5.57
N THR A 33 -10.60 12.04 -6.37
CA THR A 33 -11.22 11.69 -7.63
C THR A 33 -10.23 10.98 -8.54
N GLU A 34 -9.03 11.53 -8.66
CA GLU A 34 -8.00 10.89 -9.48
C GLU A 34 -7.68 9.50 -8.98
N LEU A 35 -7.53 9.37 -7.68
CA LEU A 35 -7.18 8.09 -7.11
C LEU A 35 -8.25 7.05 -7.35
N THR A 36 -9.49 7.39 -7.05
CA THR A 36 -10.56 6.41 -7.17
C THR A 36 -10.82 6.05 -8.62
N GLU A 37 -10.69 7.01 -9.51
CA GLU A 37 -10.87 6.72 -10.93
C GLU A 37 -9.79 5.79 -11.44
N ARG A 38 -8.56 6.06 -11.06
CA ARG A 38 -7.48 5.20 -11.51
C ARG A 38 -7.57 3.81 -10.89
N ALA A 39 -8.01 3.74 -9.65
CA ALA A 39 -8.14 2.46 -8.96
C ALA A 39 -9.36 1.67 -9.42
N GLY A 40 -10.31 2.35 -10.04
CA GLY A 40 -11.52 1.68 -10.47
C GLY A 40 -12.48 1.40 -9.34
N VAL A 41 -12.46 2.22 -8.29
CA VAL A 41 -13.33 2.03 -7.15
C VAL A 41 -14.16 3.28 -6.95
N SER A 42 -15.22 3.17 -6.15
CA SER A 42 -16.09 4.31 -5.90
C SER A 42 -15.50 5.14 -4.75
N ARG A 43 -15.96 6.38 -4.66
CA ARG A 43 -15.54 7.21 -3.56
C ARG A 43 -15.99 6.63 -2.23
N MET A 44 -17.15 5.99 -2.23
CA MET A 44 -17.64 5.37 -1.01
C MET A 44 -16.69 4.29 -0.53
N THR A 45 -16.15 3.50 -1.47
CA THR A 45 -15.18 2.48 -1.12
C THR A 45 -13.94 3.13 -0.50
N TYR A 46 -13.51 4.23 -1.06
CA TYR A 46 -12.35 4.94 -0.53
C TYR A 46 -12.62 5.39 0.91
N TYR A 47 -13.75 6.05 1.14
CA TYR A 47 -14.04 6.57 2.47
C TYR A 47 -14.27 5.47 3.50
N ARG A 48 -14.70 4.31 3.03
CA ARG A 48 -14.90 3.19 3.94
C ARG A 48 -13.57 2.65 4.46
N ASN A 49 -12.54 2.74 3.65
CA ASN A 49 -11.25 2.15 3.99
C ASN A 49 -10.21 3.13 4.51
N TYR A 50 -10.28 4.37 4.08
CA TYR A 50 -9.25 5.35 4.43
C TYR A 50 -9.87 6.70 4.74
N HIS A 51 -9.13 7.50 5.51
CA HIS A 51 -9.57 8.85 5.83
C HIS A 51 -8.88 9.88 4.95
N SER A 52 -7.74 9.55 4.40
CA SER A 52 -6.99 10.49 3.58
C SER A 52 -6.03 9.74 2.69
N LEU A 53 -5.50 10.45 1.71
CA LEU A 53 -4.50 9.85 0.83
C LEU A 53 -3.23 9.56 1.61
N ASP A 54 -2.91 10.39 2.59
CA ASP A 54 -1.75 10.15 3.44
C ASP A 54 -1.89 8.82 4.15
N GLU A 55 -3.08 8.47 4.54
CA GLU A 55 -3.30 7.21 5.24
C GLU A 55 -3.02 6.02 4.34
N ILE A 56 -3.37 6.13 3.06
CA ILE A 56 -3.07 5.07 2.10
C ILE A 56 -1.57 4.86 2.02
N PHE A 57 -0.85 5.96 1.90
CA PHE A 57 0.60 5.90 1.76
C PHE A 57 1.25 5.32 3.02
N SER A 58 0.80 5.77 4.18
CA SER A 58 1.31 5.27 5.45
C SER A 58 1.04 3.78 5.61
N SER A 59 -0.15 3.35 5.22
CA SER A 59 -0.52 1.95 5.31
C SER A 59 0.36 1.10 4.40
N TYR A 60 0.62 1.61 3.21
CA TYR A 60 1.48 0.91 2.27
C TYR A 60 2.89 0.75 2.83
N LEU A 61 3.43 1.81 3.40
CA LEU A 61 4.77 1.76 3.96
C LEU A 61 4.83 0.80 5.14
N LYS A 62 3.80 0.81 5.95
CA LYS A 62 3.75 -0.08 7.09
C LYS A 62 3.76 -1.54 6.66
N ASP A 63 2.95 -1.85 5.64
CA ASP A 63 2.89 -3.21 5.14
C ASP A 63 4.22 -3.62 4.51
N LEU A 64 4.87 -2.68 3.83
CA LEU A 64 6.14 -2.96 3.21
C LEU A 64 7.21 -3.27 4.24
N VAL A 65 7.24 -2.50 5.31
CA VAL A 65 8.21 -2.70 6.37
C VAL A 65 7.95 -4.04 7.06
N GLU A 66 6.68 -4.35 7.30
CA GLU A 66 6.33 -5.59 7.94
C GLU A 66 6.76 -6.78 7.10
N SER A 67 6.53 -6.69 5.79
CA SER A 67 6.91 -7.74 4.87
C SER A 67 8.42 -7.94 4.85
N TYR A 68 9.14 -6.83 4.83
CA TYR A 68 10.60 -6.89 4.83
C TYR A 68 11.12 -7.52 6.10
N ARG A 69 10.51 -7.17 7.22
CA ARG A 69 10.93 -7.69 8.50
C ARG A 69 10.74 -9.20 8.57
N GLN A 70 9.63 -9.68 8.02
CA GLN A 70 9.38 -11.12 8.01
C GLN A 70 10.37 -11.86 7.14
N ASP A 71 10.69 -11.28 5.98
CA ASP A 71 11.66 -11.88 5.10
C ASP A 71 13.00 -12.01 5.78
N VAL A 72 13.44 -10.95 6.42
CA VAL A 72 14.73 -10.96 7.09
C VAL A 72 14.75 -12.00 8.20
N ALA A 73 13.64 -12.13 8.90
CA ALA A 73 13.57 -13.05 10.02
C ALA A 73 13.68 -14.51 9.57
N THR A 74 13.32 -14.80 8.32
CA THR A 74 13.38 -16.16 7.86
C THR A 74 14.67 -16.50 7.13
N TRP A 75 15.55 -15.53 6.93
CA TRP A 75 16.81 -15.79 6.27
C TRP A 75 17.69 -16.63 7.17
N PRO A 76 18.19 -17.74 6.66
CA PRO A 76 18.95 -18.65 7.51
C PRO A 76 20.30 -18.11 7.98
N ASP A 77 20.95 -17.35 7.16
CA ASP A 77 22.26 -16.87 7.53
C ASP A 77 22.27 -15.45 7.98
N LYS A 78 21.11 -14.96 8.32
CA LYS A 78 21.01 -13.59 8.70
C LYS A 78 21.96 -13.20 9.82
N GLY A 79 22.03 -13.99 10.80
CA GLY A 79 22.85 -13.70 11.94
C GLY A 79 24.31 -13.77 11.64
N ASN A 80 24.68 -14.69 10.81
CA ASN A 80 26.05 -14.83 10.50
C ASN A 80 26.56 -13.79 9.60
N TYR A 81 25.72 -13.50 8.69
CA TYR A 81 26.11 -12.57 7.72
C TYR A 81 26.64 -11.31 8.24
N ASN A 82 26.10 -10.91 9.15
CA ASN A 82 26.42 -9.74 9.68
C ASN A 82 27.50 -9.61 10.41
N ASP A 83 27.80 -10.09 10.65
CA ASP A 83 28.75 -10.00 11.29
C ASP A 83 29.72 -9.85 10.88
N SER A 84 29.88 -9.71 10.52
CA SER A 84 30.58 -9.59 10.18
C SER A 84 31.01 -9.24 9.72
N HIS A 85 30.84 -9.13 9.69
CA HIS A 85 30.99 -8.84 9.27
C HIS A 85 31.04 -8.51 9.26
#